data_9f1f6c2e3989d37a8eba30b817257c7b
#
_entry.id   9f1f6c2e3989d37a8eba30b817257c7b
#
_cell.length_a   1.000
_cell.length_b   1.000
_cell.length_c   1.000
_cell.angle_alpha   90.00
_cell.angle_beta   90.00
_cell.angle_gamma   90.00
#
_symmetry.space_group_name_H-M   'P 1'
#
loop_
_entity.id
_entity.type
_entity.pdbx_description
1 polymer ?
#
loop_
_entity_poly.entity_id
_entity_poly.type
_entity_poly.pdbx_seq_one_letter_code
_entity_poly.pdbx_strand_id
1 'polypeptide(L)'
;VEGMEGVIWRDNNDVKFLKPKIITDMDQIPMPARHLLKMEIYRPSPANFRRVPATTIMTSRGCPYQCIFCSRPTEGTAFRAHSAERVVEEIEHLVTKYGIKDIQIFDDTFSLIPSRVEKICKGIIEKKLDVGWNCMTRVDKINPELLALMRKAGCYEIGFGIESGSDRILQFIKKATTTDLIRKGVKMTKDAGIDVRGFFMIGFPTETKDEILQTI
;
A
#
# COMPACT_ATOMS: atom_id res chain seq x y z
N VAL A 1 31.65 3.02 -12.43
CA VAL A 1 30.77 2.73 -11.25
C VAL A 1 31.41 3.17 -9.94
N GLU A 2 32.72 3.45 -9.92
CA GLU A 2 33.40 3.94 -8.74
C GLU A 2 32.82 5.31 -8.30
N GLY A 3 32.50 5.44 -7.01
CA GLY A 3 31.86 6.67 -6.50
C GLY A 3 30.33 6.76 -6.69
N MET A 4 29.69 5.79 -7.33
CA MET A 4 28.23 5.79 -7.48
C MET A 4 27.55 5.23 -6.24
N GLU A 5 26.66 6.02 -5.63
CA GLU A 5 25.85 5.60 -4.47
C GLU A 5 24.90 4.47 -4.84
N GLY A 6 24.72 3.51 -3.94
CA GLY A 6 23.83 2.35 -4.12
C GLY A 6 24.38 1.24 -5.00
N VAL A 7 25.64 1.33 -5.39
CA VAL A 7 26.30 0.31 -6.24
C VAL A 7 27.25 -0.55 -5.42
N ILE A 8 27.22 -1.84 -5.70
CA ILE A 8 28.20 -2.81 -5.21
C ILE A 8 29.08 -3.15 -6.41
N TRP A 9 30.38 -3.07 -6.25
CA TRP A 9 31.32 -3.46 -7.31
C TRP A 9 32.52 -4.21 -6.75
N ARG A 10 33.18 -4.95 -7.63
CA ARG A 10 34.43 -5.63 -7.31
C ARG A 10 35.60 -4.75 -7.78
N ASP A 11 36.52 -4.49 -6.87
CA ASP A 11 37.78 -3.86 -7.15
C ASP A 11 38.90 -4.83 -6.80
N ASN A 12 39.50 -5.44 -7.82
CA ASN A 12 40.38 -6.61 -7.69
C ASN A 12 39.70 -7.75 -6.92
N ASN A 13 40.19 -8.11 -5.72
CA ASN A 13 39.60 -9.16 -4.89
C ASN A 13 38.65 -8.62 -3.80
N ASP A 14 38.52 -7.32 -3.68
CA ASP A 14 37.66 -6.69 -2.67
C ASP A 14 36.28 -6.35 -3.23
N VAL A 15 35.26 -6.53 -2.40
CA VAL A 15 33.89 -6.07 -2.68
C VAL A 15 33.68 -4.73 -2.02
N LYS A 16 33.48 -3.71 -2.83
CA LYS A 16 33.19 -2.34 -2.37
C LYS A 16 31.71 -2.04 -2.51
N PHE A 17 31.19 -1.22 -1.57
CA PHE A 17 29.79 -0.83 -1.51
C PHE A 17 29.67 0.61 -1.06
N LEU A 18 28.91 1.42 -1.77
CA LEU A 18 28.46 2.73 -1.32
C LEU A 18 26.97 2.68 -1.01
N LYS A 19 26.61 3.12 0.20
CA LYS A 19 25.20 3.18 0.62
C LYS A 19 24.39 4.03 -0.35
N PRO A 20 23.15 3.60 -0.70
CA PRO A 20 22.28 4.41 -1.53
C PRO A 20 21.88 5.69 -0.79
N LYS A 21 21.81 6.78 -1.50
CA LYS A 21 21.16 7.99 -1.01
C LYS A 21 19.65 7.81 -1.10
N ILE A 22 18.99 7.95 0.04
CA ILE A 22 17.53 7.86 0.06
C ILE A 22 16.95 9.17 -0.44
N ILE A 23 16.15 9.09 -1.52
CA ILE A 23 15.36 10.23 -2.00
C ILE A 23 14.25 10.49 -0.98
N THR A 24 14.28 11.63 -0.33
CA THR A 24 13.30 12.04 0.69
C THR A 24 12.08 12.72 0.08
N ASP A 25 12.29 13.57 -0.92
CA ASP A 25 11.23 14.19 -1.69
C ASP A 25 10.85 13.28 -2.87
N MET A 26 9.74 12.55 -2.72
CA MET A 26 9.29 11.59 -3.71
C MET A 26 8.82 12.26 -5.02
N ASP A 27 8.42 13.54 -4.99
CA ASP A 27 7.94 14.24 -6.18
C ASP A 27 9.07 14.57 -7.17
N GLN A 28 10.33 14.49 -6.73
CA GLN A 28 11.49 14.55 -7.62
C GLN A 28 11.63 13.31 -8.53
N ILE A 29 10.96 12.20 -8.19
CA ILE A 29 10.98 11.00 -9.01
C ILE A 29 10.04 11.21 -10.19
N PRO A 30 10.55 11.07 -11.45
CA PRO A 30 9.71 11.26 -12.62
C PRO A 30 8.58 10.21 -12.69
N MET A 31 7.53 10.50 -13.47
CA MET A 31 6.49 9.52 -13.75
C MET A 31 7.08 8.28 -14.43
N PRO A 32 6.58 7.08 -14.07
CA PRO A 32 6.99 5.86 -14.75
C PRO A 32 6.84 5.99 -16.28
N ALA A 33 7.88 5.60 -17.01
CA ALA A 33 7.94 5.69 -18.47
C ALA A 33 7.07 4.62 -19.15
N ARG A 34 5.76 4.59 -18.85
CA ARG A 34 4.82 3.57 -19.34
C ARG A 34 4.68 3.60 -20.87
N HIS A 35 5.03 4.69 -21.52
CA HIS A 35 5.08 4.79 -23.00
C HIS A 35 6.11 3.88 -23.64
N LEU A 36 7.09 3.37 -22.86
CA LEU A 36 8.07 2.38 -23.32
C LEU A 36 7.59 0.93 -23.13
N LEU A 37 6.43 0.73 -22.51
CA LEU A 37 5.84 -0.58 -22.24
C LEU A 37 4.68 -0.84 -23.21
N LYS A 38 4.56 -2.10 -23.62
CA LYS A 38 3.39 -2.58 -24.36
C LYS A 38 2.26 -2.86 -23.35
N MET A 39 1.59 -1.80 -22.89
CA MET A 39 0.58 -1.88 -21.83
C MET A 39 -0.55 -2.88 -22.14
N GLU A 40 -0.85 -3.10 -23.40
CA GLU A 40 -1.91 -4.00 -23.88
C GLU A 40 -1.62 -5.49 -23.62
N ILE A 41 -0.37 -5.88 -23.38
CA ILE A 41 -0.02 -7.29 -23.09
C ILE A 41 -0.12 -7.64 -21.60
N TYR A 42 -0.17 -6.62 -20.72
CA TYR A 42 -0.29 -6.86 -19.29
C TYR A 42 -1.69 -7.33 -18.93
N ARG A 43 -1.79 -8.54 -18.38
CA ARG A 43 -3.05 -9.14 -17.92
C ARG A 43 -3.08 -9.12 -16.40
N PRO A 44 -3.90 -8.26 -15.78
CA PRO A 44 -4.04 -8.24 -14.33
C PRO A 44 -4.69 -9.55 -13.84
N SER A 45 -4.30 -9.99 -12.63
CA SER A 45 -4.98 -11.11 -11.98
C SER A 45 -6.44 -10.74 -11.67
N PRO A 46 -7.43 -11.57 -12.07
CA PRO A 46 -8.84 -11.29 -11.81
C PRO A 46 -9.16 -11.08 -10.32
N ALA A 47 -8.38 -11.68 -9.43
CA ALA A 47 -8.55 -11.55 -7.98
C ALA A 47 -8.21 -10.15 -7.44
N ASN A 48 -7.47 -9.33 -8.20
CA ASN A 48 -6.96 -8.05 -7.71
C ASN A 48 -7.64 -6.85 -8.36
N PHE A 49 -8.46 -7.04 -9.39
CA PHE A 49 -9.08 -5.96 -10.15
C PHE A 49 -10.51 -6.30 -10.52
N ARG A 50 -11.37 -5.29 -10.56
CA ARG A 50 -12.78 -5.43 -10.95
C ARG A 50 -13.05 -5.01 -12.39
N ARG A 51 -12.21 -4.14 -12.93
CA ARG A 51 -12.36 -3.56 -14.27
C ARG A 51 -11.03 -3.64 -15.03
N VAL A 52 -11.11 -3.67 -16.34
CA VAL A 52 -9.95 -3.63 -17.23
C VAL A 52 -10.11 -2.52 -18.27
N PRO A 53 -9.03 -1.92 -18.74
CA PRO A 53 -7.63 -2.14 -18.42
C PRO A 53 -7.29 -1.72 -16.99
N ALA A 54 -6.34 -2.40 -16.37
CA ALA A 54 -5.94 -2.14 -14.99
C ALA A 54 -4.41 -2.06 -14.84
N THR A 55 -3.95 -1.37 -13.79
CA THR A 55 -2.54 -1.23 -13.48
C THR A 55 -2.29 -1.05 -12.00
N THR A 56 -1.03 -1.02 -11.61
CA THR A 56 -0.61 -0.69 -10.25
C THR A 56 0.11 0.64 -10.20
N ILE A 57 -0.01 1.35 -9.07
CA ILE A 57 0.80 2.51 -8.73
C ILE A 57 1.37 2.35 -7.32
N MET A 58 2.49 2.99 -7.06
CA MET A 58 3.07 3.11 -5.73
C MET A 58 3.14 4.59 -5.38
N THR A 59 2.41 4.99 -4.34
CA THR A 59 2.27 6.40 -3.97
C THR A 59 3.10 6.78 -2.75
N SER A 60 3.59 5.78 -2.02
CA SER A 60 4.47 5.95 -0.86
C SER A 60 5.43 4.79 -0.73
N ARG A 61 6.49 4.98 0.02
CA ARG A 61 7.51 3.98 0.32
C ARG A 61 7.85 3.99 1.80
N GLY A 62 8.07 2.78 2.34
CA GLY A 62 8.47 2.56 3.72
C GLY A 62 7.32 2.57 4.70
N CYS A 63 7.50 1.86 5.80
CA CYS A 63 6.52 1.71 6.86
C CYS A 63 7.21 1.92 8.22
N PRO A 64 6.73 2.84 9.09
CA PRO A 64 7.38 3.15 10.36
C PRO A 64 7.15 2.07 11.44
N TYR A 65 6.26 1.12 11.19
CA TYR A 65 5.96 0.06 12.15
C TYR A 65 7.07 -0.99 12.23
N GLN A 66 7.13 -1.69 13.37
CA GLN A 66 8.23 -2.59 13.72
C GLN A 66 7.78 -4.05 13.81
N CYS A 67 6.82 -4.48 12.99
CA CYS A 67 6.37 -5.85 12.95
C CYS A 67 7.55 -6.79 12.69
N ILE A 68 7.76 -7.79 13.55
CA ILE A 68 8.99 -8.62 13.53
C ILE A 68 9.07 -9.56 12.33
N PHE A 69 7.95 -9.87 11.70
CA PHE A 69 7.87 -10.73 10.52
C PHE A 69 8.05 -9.96 9.20
N CYS A 70 8.00 -8.63 9.26
CA CYS A 70 8.02 -7.80 8.05
C CYS A 70 9.46 -7.56 7.55
N SER A 71 9.70 -7.91 6.30
CA SER A 71 10.96 -7.58 5.62
C SER A 71 10.93 -6.13 5.13
N ARG A 72 11.85 -5.30 5.64
CA ARG A 72 11.94 -3.86 5.32
C ARG A 72 13.25 -3.43 4.67
N PRO A 73 14.05 -4.34 4.07
CA PRO A 73 15.38 -3.96 3.56
C PRO A 73 15.31 -3.06 2.34
N THR A 74 14.24 -3.17 1.55
CA THR A 74 14.12 -2.46 0.26
C THR A 74 13.62 -1.03 0.43
N GLU A 75 12.50 -0.85 1.16
CA GLU A 75 11.83 0.44 1.29
C GLU A 75 12.22 1.21 2.57
N GLY A 76 12.81 0.49 3.56
CA GLY A 76 13.23 1.04 4.84
C GLY A 76 12.08 1.34 5.81
N THR A 77 12.40 2.00 6.91
CA THR A 77 11.44 2.38 7.96
C THR A 77 10.97 3.83 7.85
N ALA A 78 11.70 4.67 7.10
CA ALA A 78 11.33 6.06 6.88
C ALA A 78 10.21 6.15 5.85
N PHE A 79 9.02 6.55 6.30
CA PHE A 79 7.89 6.78 5.41
C PHE A 79 8.13 8.01 4.54
N ARG A 80 7.96 7.86 3.24
CA ARG A 80 8.09 8.90 2.21
C ARG A 80 6.94 8.75 1.23
N ALA A 81 6.33 9.84 0.83
CA ALA A 81 5.18 9.78 -0.06
C ALA A 81 5.23 10.88 -1.12
N HIS A 82 4.67 10.59 -2.28
CA HIS A 82 4.31 11.62 -3.25
C HIS A 82 3.26 12.55 -2.65
N SER A 83 3.24 13.82 -3.07
CA SER A 83 2.15 14.73 -2.77
C SER A 83 0.82 14.19 -3.28
N ALA A 84 -0.29 14.68 -2.71
CA ALA A 84 -1.61 14.28 -3.17
C ALA A 84 -1.83 14.73 -4.62
N GLU A 85 -1.35 15.90 -4.96
CA GLU A 85 -1.42 16.51 -6.28
C GLU A 85 -0.72 15.64 -7.33
N ARG A 86 0.48 15.17 -7.01
CA ARG A 86 1.27 14.29 -7.88
C ARG A 86 0.59 12.94 -8.11
N VAL A 87 -0.03 12.37 -7.07
CA VAL A 87 -0.78 11.11 -7.19
C VAL A 87 -2.02 11.29 -8.07
N VAL A 88 -2.77 12.37 -7.88
CA VAL A 88 -3.96 12.67 -8.70
C VAL A 88 -3.57 12.88 -10.16
N GLU A 89 -2.46 13.58 -10.42
CA GLU A 89 -1.92 13.78 -11.78
C GLU A 89 -1.55 12.43 -12.44
N GLU A 90 -0.93 11.50 -11.71
CA GLU A 90 -0.61 10.18 -12.25
C GLU A 90 -1.87 9.37 -12.54
N ILE A 91 -2.88 9.39 -11.66
CA ILE A 91 -4.16 8.72 -11.88
C ILE A 91 -4.86 9.31 -13.10
N GLU A 92 -4.93 10.63 -13.21
CA GLU A 92 -5.52 11.31 -14.37
C GLU A 92 -4.82 10.91 -15.68
N HIS A 93 -3.49 10.92 -15.68
CA HIS A 93 -2.70 10.49 -16.84
C HIS A 93 -2.99 9.03 -17.23
N LEU A 94 -3.12 8.13 -16.27
CA LEU A 94 -3.46 6.73 -16.51
C LEU A 94 -4.86 6.57 -17.11
N VAL A 95 -5.84 7.29 -16.56
CA VAL A 95 -7.23 7.23 -17.04
C VAL A 95 -7.36 7.84 -18.44
N THR A 96 -6.78 9.02 -18.67
CA THR A 96 -6.97 9.77 -19.92
C THR A 96 -6.12 9.24 -21.06
N LYS A 97 -4.86 8.91 -20.81
CA LYS A 97 -3.92 8.49 -21.87
C LYS A 97 -3.94 6.99 -22.13
N TYR A 98 -4.10 6.17 -21.10
CA TYR A 98 -4.04 4.70 -21.22
C TYR A 98 -5.40 4.03 -21.06
N GLY A 99 -6.47 4.79 -20.80
CA GLY A 99 -7.83 4.25 -20.63
C GLY A 99 -7.98 3.35 -19.41
N ILE A 100 -7.08 3.47 -18.41
CA ILE A 100 -7.10 2.62 -17.22
C ILE A 100 -8.40 2.83 -16.45
N LYS A 101 -9.04 1.74 -16.07
CA LYS A 101 -10.32 1.70 -15.36
C LYS A 101 -10.20 1.23 -13.92
N ASP A 102 -9.07 0.62 -13.57
CA ASP A 102 -8.86 0.07 -12.23
C ASP A 102 -7.39 0.20 -11.81
N ILE A 103 -7.16 0.58 -10.56
CA ILE A 103 -5.82 0.81 -10.02
C ILE A 103 -5.66 0.10 -8.68
N GLN A 104 -4.63 -0.72 -8.55
CA GLN A 104 -4.17 -1.16 -7.26
C GLN A 104 -3.10 -0.19 -6.73
N ILE A 105 -3.36 0.44 -5.60
CA ILE A 105 -2.37 1.26 -4.89
C ILE A 105 -1.53 0.31 -4.02
N PHE A 106 -0.26 0.15 -4.39
CA PHE A 106 0.64 -0.86 -3.83
C PHE A 106 1.58 -0.23 -2.79
N ASP A 107 0.99 0.44 -1.80
CA ASP A 107 1.70 1.04 -0.67
C ASP A 107 1.67 0.10 0.54
N ASP A 108 2.70 0.10 1.37
CA ASP A 108 2.74 -0.65 2.64
C ASP A 108 1.61 -0.23 3.60
N THR A 109 1.29 1.06 3.64
CA THR A 109 0.21 1.63 4.46
C THR A 109 -0.29 2.91 3.82
N PHE A 110 -1.26 2.80 2.90
CA PHE A 110 -1.74 3.92 2.10
C PHE A 110 -2.28 5.09 2.93
N SER A 111 -3.06 4.78 3.98
CA SER A 111 -3.69 5.79 4.83
C SER A 111 -2.87 6.18 6.07
N LEU A 112 -1.53 5.99 6.03
CA LEU A 112 -0.67 6.40 7.15
C LEU A 112 -0.83 7.89 7.49
N ILE A 113 -1.03 8.73 6.48
CA ILE A 113 -1.36 10.16 6.60
C ILE A 113 -2.77 10.40 6.05
N PRO A 114 -3.82 10.37 6.91
CA PRO A 114 -5.22 10.48 6.46
C PRO A 114 -5.50 11.74 5.64
N SER A 115 -4.97 12.90 6.04
CA SER A 115 -5.17 14.17 5.33
C SER A 115 -4.64 14.17 3.90
N ARG A 116 -3.59 13.38 3.61
CA ARG A 116 -3.09 13.16 2.25
C ARG A 116 -4.11 12.35 1.42
N VAL A 117 -4.64 11.27 1.99
CA VAL A 117 -5.66 10.44 1.32
C VAL A 117 -6.93 11.24 1.04
N GLU A 118 -7.36 12.10 1.98
CA GLU A 118 -8.49 13.01 1.76
C GLU A 118 -8.27 13.90 0.53
N LYS A 119 -7.08 14.50 0.40
CA LYS A 119 -6.74 15.35 -0.76
C LYS A 119 -6.74 14.55 -2.07
N ILE A 120 -6.19 13.32 -2.06
CA ILE A 120 -6.20 12.42 -3.24
C ILE A 120 -7.66 12.13 -3.64
N CYS A 121 -8.50 11.72 -2.68
CA CYS A 121 -9.90 11.41 -2.95
C CYS A 121 -10.67 12.62 -3.49
N LYS A 122 -10.47 13.81 -2.91
CA LYS A 122 -11.09 15.05 -3.39
C LYS A 122 -10.66 15.35 -4.81
N GLY A 123 -9.37 15.23 -5.14
CA GLY A 123 -8.86 15.46 -6.50
C GLY A 123 -9.44 14.48 -7.53
N ILE A 124 -9.59 13.20 -7.19
CA ILE A 124 -10.24 12.20 -8.06
C ILE A 124 -11.70 12.59 -8.34
N ILE A 125 -12.43 13.00 -7.29
CA ILE A 125 -13.85 13.39 -7.39
C ILE A 125 -14.01 14.69 -8.20
N GLU A 126 -13.23 15.72 -7.91
CA GLU A 126 -13.26 17.02 -8.59
C GLU A 126 -12.98 16.91 -10.09
N LYS A 127 -11.98 16.07 -10.44
CA LYS A 127 -11.64 15.78 -11.84
C LYS A 127 -12.60 14.77 -12.48
N LYS A 128 -13.58 14.23 -11.74
CA LYS A 128 -14.57 13.24 -12.21
C LYS A 128 -13.91 12.03 -12.91
N LEU A 129 -12.81 11.55 -12.38
CA LEU A 129 -12.08 10.43 -12.97
C LEU A 129 -12.86 9.12 -12.79
N ASP A 130 -13.22 8.47 -13.92
CA ASP A 130 -13.90 7.17 -13.92
C ASP A 130 -12.91 6.03 -13.67
N VAL A 131 -12.54 5.84 -12.40
CA VAL A 131 -11.57 4.82 -11.96
C VAL A 131 -12.04 4.14 -10.69
N GLY A 132 -11.99 2.80 -10.66
CA GLY A 132 -12.05 2.02 -9.44
C GLY A 132 -10.65 1.80 -8.87
N TRP A 133 -10.53 1.63 -7.57
CA TRP A 133 -9.24 1.35 -6.97
C TRP A 133 -9.33 0.59 -5.66
N ASN A 134 -8.26 -0.10 -5.33
CA ASN A 134 -8.06 -0.77 -4.05
C ASN A 134 -6.70 -0.40 -3.45
N CYS A 135 -6.55 -0.58 -2.15
CA CYS A 135 -5.29 -0.31 -1.45
C CYS A 135 -5.09 -1.25 -0.27
N MET A 136 -3.87 -1.23 0.28
CA MET A 136 -3.56 -1.88 1.56
C MET A 136 -3.31 -0.82 2.62
N THR A 137 -3.82 -1.08 3.82
CA THR A 137 -3.59 -0.20 4.97
C THR A 137 -3.77 -0.93 6.30
N ARG A 138 -3.69 -0.19 7.39
CA ARG A 138 -3.91 -0.67 8.76
C ARG A 138 -5.27 -0.24 9.26
N VAL A 139 -5.89 -1.07 10.10
CA VAL A 139 -7.21 -0.80 10.70
C VAL A 139 -7.23 0.43 11.62
N ASP A 140 -6.08 0.81 12.17
CA ASP A 140 -5.92 1.97 13.05
C ASP A 140 -5.65 3.29 12.30
N LYS A 141 -5.67 3.27 10.96
CA LYS A 141 -5.42 4.44 10.09
C LYS A 141 -6.60 4.82 9.22
N ILE A 142 -7.79 4.46 9.66
CA ILE A 142 -9.06 4.75 8.99
C ILE A 142 -10.07 5.29 10.02
N ASN A 143 -11.04 6.04 9.54
CA ASN A 143 -12.22 6.48 10.27
C ASN A 143 -13.44 6.53 9.32
N PRO A 144 -14.67 6.67 9.84
CA PRO A 144 -15.87 6.65 9.00
C PRO A 144 -15.88 7.72 7.90
N GLU A 145 -15.41 8.92 8.21
CA GLU A 145 -15.40 10.07 7.28
C GLU A 145 -14.44 9.81 6.12
N LEU A 146 -13.24 9.33 6.43
CA LEU A 146 -12.25 8.97 5.41
C LEU A 146 -12.76 7.83 4.53
N LEU A 147 -13.35 6.79 5.13
CA LEU A 147 -13.89 5.66 4.39
C LEU A 147 -15.03 6.08 3.45
N ALA A 148 -15.95 6.92 3.91
CA ALA A 148 -17.01 7.47 3.07
C ALA A 148 -16.45 8.25 1.87
N LEU A 149 -15.40 9.06 2.10
CA LEU A 149 -14.73 9.82 1.05
C LEU A 149 -13.99 8.90 0.07
N MET A 150 -13.26 7.89 0.58
CA MET A 150 -12.59 6.88 -0.24
C MET A 150 -13.60 6.12 -1.13
N ARG A 151 -14.74 5.70 -0.55
CA ARG A 151 -15.81 5.04 -1.32
C ARG A 151 -16.34 5.93 -2.44
N LYS A 152 -16.60 7.21 -2.15
CA LYS A 152 -17.04 8.19 -3.16
C LYS A 152 -16.01 8.42 -4.26
N ALA A 153 -14.72 8.33 -3.94
CA ALA A 153 -13.61 8.45 -4.89
C ALA A 153 -13.32 7.17 -5.69
N GLY A 154 -14.15 6.10 -5.53
CA GLY A 154 -14.01 4.87 -6.30
C GLY A 154 -13.28 3.74 -5.58
N CYS A 155 -12.91 3.87 -4.30
CA CYS A 155 -12.37 2.77 -3.53
C CYS A 155 -13.41 1.67 -3.35
N TYR A 156 -13.10 0.46 -3.78
CA TYR A 156 -14.03 -0.66 -3.68
C TYR A 156 -13.55 -1.77 -2.73
N GLU A 157 -12.25 -1.82 -2.42
CA GLU A 157 -11.69 -2.83 -1.51
C GLU A 157 -10.51 -2.26 -0.73
N ILE A 158 -10.41 -2.64 0.54
CA ILE A 158 -9.24 -2.35 1.38
C ILE A 158 -8.70 -3.66 1.94
N GLY A 159 -7.40 -3.89 1.72
CA GLY A 159 -6.65 -4.97 2.32
C GLY A 159 -6.10 -4.59 3.69
N PHE A 160 -6.36 -5.41 4.71
CA PHE A 160 -5.81 -5.24 6.05
C PHE A 160 -4.89 -6.39 6.43
N GLY A 161 -3.70 -6.08 6.88
CA GLY A 161 -2.85 -7.04 7.58
C GLY A 161 -3.43 -7.30 8.98
N ILE A 162 -4.20 -8.36 9.14
CA ILE A 162 -4.82 -8.79 10.40
C ILE A 162 -3.84 -9.64 11.20
N GLU A 163 -3.21 -10.58 10.55
CA GLU A 163 -2.16 -11.52 10.96
C GLU A 163 -2.65 -12.58 11.94
N SER A 164 -3.27 -12.21 13.08
CA SER A 164 -3.70 -13.18 14.10
C SER A 164 -5.00 -12.76 14.79
N GLY A 165 -5.77 -13.75 15.22
CA GLY A 165 -6.94 -13.61 16.09
C GLY A 165 -6.60 -13.58 17.59
N SER A 166 -5.32 -13.70 17.97
CA SER A 166 -4.84 -13.66 19.37
C SER A 166 -4.14 -12.33 19.67
N ASP A 167 -4.62 -11.60 20.68
CA ASP A 167 -3.96 -10.36 21.13
C ASP A 167 -2.54 -10.61 21.64
N ARG A 168 -2.27 -11.78 22.26
CA ARG A 168 -0.92 -12.16 22.68
C ARG A 168 0.02 -12.27 21.48
N ILE A 169 -0.43 -12.91 20.41
CA ILE A 169 0.38 -13.03 19.18
C ILE A 169 0.55 -11.66 18.52
N LEU A 170 -0.51 -10.84 18.43
CA LEU A 170 -0.40 -9.48 17.90
C LEU A 170 0.62 -8.64 18.66
N GLN A 171 0.67 -8.76 19.98
CA GLN A 171 1.69 -8.11 20.81
C GLN A 171 3.08 -8.69 20.56
N PHE A 172 3.22 -10.02 20.54
CA PHE A 172 4.49 -10.71 20.28
C PHE A 172 5.12 -10.26 18.95
N ILE A 173 4.32 -10.20 17.88
CA ILE A 173 4.78 -9.77 16.54
C ILE A 173 4.91 -8.26 16.38
N LYS A 174 4.69 -7.49 17.45
CA LYS A 174 4.74 -6.01 17.46
C LYS A 174 3.83 -5.37 16.41
N LYS A 175 2.63 -5.95 16.21
CA LYS A 175 1.66 -5.42 15.24
C LYS A 175 1.06 -4.08 15.69
N ALA A 176 1.14 -3.74 16.98
CA ALA A 176 0.59 -2.52 17.57
C ALA A 176 -0.90 -2.31 17.22
N THR A 177 -1.71 -3.36 17.38
CA THR A 177 -3.17 -3.38 17.25
C THR A 177 -3.76 -4.46 18.14
N THR A 178 -5.09 -4.50 18.27
CA THR A 178 -5.82 -5.52 19.00
C THR A 178 -6.92 -6.13 18.14
N THR A 179 -7.40 -7.31 18.53
CA THR A 179 -8.51 -7.98 17.85
C THR A 179 -9.79 -7.13 17.84
N ASP A 180 -10.05 -6.36 18.91
CA ASP A 180 -11.17 -5.43 18.97
C ASP A 180 -11.05 -4.27 17.98
N LEU A 181 -9.85 -3.67 17.85
CA LEU A 181 -9.60 -2.62 16.85
C LEU A 181 -9.74 -3.17 15.44
N ILE A 182 -9.28 -4.40 15.20
CA ILE A 182 -9.43 -5.09 13.91
C ILE A 182 -10.91 -5.26 13.58
N ARG A 183 -11.71 -5.82 14.50
CA ARG A 183 -13.16 -6.01 14.29
C ARG A 183 -13.88 -4.69 14.02
N LYS A 184 -13.56 -3.63 14.78
CA LYS A 184 -14.10 -2.28 14.58
C LYS A 184 -13.74 -1.73 13.20
N GLY A 185 -12.47 -1.82 12.80
CA GLY A 185 -12.01 -1.33 11.51
C GLY A 185 -12.64 -2.07 10.34
N VAL A 186 -12.74 -3.39 10.42
CA VAL A 186 -13.42 -4.24 9.42
C VAL A 186 -14.90 -3.86 9.31
N LYS A 187 -15.58 -3.72 10.45
CA LYS A 187 -17.00 -3.31 10.47
C LYS A 187 -17.20 -1.94 9.84
N MET A 188 -16.43 -0.93 10.25
CA MET A 188 -16.52 0.43 9.68
C MET A 188 -16.32 0.43 8.16
N THR A 189 -15.37 -0.37 7.66
CA THR A 189 -15.09 -0.46 6.24
C THR A 189 -16.25 -1.05 5.46
N LYS A 190 -16.85 -2.14 5.99
CA LYS A 190 -18.05 -2.75 5.40
C LYS A 190 -19.25 -1.82 5.45
N ASP A 191 -19.47 -1.13 6.57
CA ASP A 191 -20.56 -0.16 6.73
C ASP A 191 -20.46 1.00 5.70
N ALA A 192 -19.23 1.36 5.29
CA ALA A 192 -18.99 2.34 4.23
C ALA A 192 -19.20 1.79 2.80
N GLY A 193 -19.57 0.52 2.65
CA GLY A 193 -19.77 -0.14 1.34
C GLY A 193 -18.48 -0.45 0.61
N ILE A 194 -17.38 -0.65 1.36
CA ILE A 194 -16.06 -1.05 0.83
C ILE A 194 -15.81 -2.51 1.24
N ASP A 195 -15.38 -3.34 0.29
CA ASP A 195 -15.01 -4.72 0.58
C ASP A 195 -13.73 -4.79 1.40
N VAL A 196 -13.62 -5.86 2.18
CA VAL A 196 -12.46 -6.10 3.03
C VAL A 196 -11.75 -7.37 2.60
N ARG A 197 -10.45 -7.26 2.38
CA ARG A 197 -9.52 -8.39 2.25
C ARG A 197 -8.67 -8.49 3.51
N GLY A 198 -8.73 -9.62 4.22
CA GLY A 198 -7.89 -9.88 5.38
C GLY A 198 -6.66 -10.71 5.00
N PHE A 199 -5.48 -10.30 5.47
CA PHE A 199 -4.27 -11.11 5.40
C PHE A 199 -3.99 -11.70 6.78
N PHE A 200 -3.75 -13.01 6.82
CA PHE A 200 -3.54 -13.77 8.04
C PHE A 200 -2.26 -14.57 7.95
N MET A 201 -1.62 -14.76 9.08
CA MET A 201 -0.45 -15.63 9.23
C MET A 201 -0.67 -16.57 10.40
N ILE A 202 -0.28 -17.82 10.25
CA ILE A 202 -0.28 -18.84 11.30
C ILE A 202 1.10 -19.47 11.42
N GLY A 203 1.42 -20.02 12.59
CA GLY A 203 2.71 -20.67 12.84
C GLY A 203 3.78 -19.70 13.35
N PHE A 204 3.40 -18.63 14.01
CA PHE A 204 4.37 -17.77 14.71
C PHE A 204 5.09 -18.55 15.82
N PRO A 205 6.38 -18.24 16.12
CA PRO A 205 7.05 -18.82 17.27
C PRO A 205 6.22 -18.66 18.54
N THR A 206 6.08 -19.72 19.33
CA THR A 206 5.27 -19.79 20.55
C THR A 206 3.75 -19.73 20.36
N GLU A 207 3.23 -19.66 19.16
CA GLU A 207 1.78 -19.73 18.89
C GLU A 207 1.24 -21.11 19.25
N THR A 208 0.15 -21.13 20.00
CA THR A 208 -0.53 -22.37 20.38
C THR A 208 -1.60 -22.77 19.36
N LYS A 209 -2.01 -24.05 19.41
CA LYS A 209 -3.10 -24.53 18.55
C LYS A 209 -4.40 -23.74 18.76
N ASP A 210 -4.72 -23.38 20.00
CA ASP A 210 -5.93 -22.63 20.33
C ASP A 210 -5.88 -21.21 19.74
N GLU A 211 -4.71 -20.58 19.71
CA GLU A 211 -4.54 -19.26 19.08
C GLU A 211 -4.63 -19.31 17.55
N ILE A 212 -4.14 -20.40 16.96
CA ILE A 212 -4.36 -20.67 15.53
C ILE A 212 -5.87 -20.79 15.24
N LEU A 213 -6.61 -21.54 16.07
CA LEU A 213 -8.06 -21.67 15.92
C LEU A 213 -8.83 -20.37 16.15
N GLN A 214 -8.31 -19.45 16.99
CA GLN A 214 -8.88 -18.09 17.11
C GLN A 214 -8.68 -17.24 15.85
N THR A 215 -7.66 -17.57 15.05
CA THR A 215 -7.34 -16.84 13.81
C THR A 215 -8.19 -17.31 12.64
N ILE A 216 -8.61 -18.58 12.63
CA ILE A 216 -9.46 -19.21 11.62
C ILE A 216 -10.92 -18.90 11.86
#